data_ac6dd197ce84f02c269b5a94fd93a37a
#
_entry.id   ac6dd197ce84f02c269b5a94fd93a37a
#
_cell.length_a   1.000
_cell.length_b   1.000
_cell.length_c   1.000
_cell.angle_alpha   90.00
_cell.angle_beta   90.00
_cell.angle_gamma   90.00
#
_symmetry.space_group_name_H-M   'P 1'
#
loop_
_entity.id
_entity.type
_entity.pdbx_description
1 polymer ?
#
loop_
_entity_poly.entity_id
_entity_poly.type
_entity_poly.pdbx_seq_one_letter_code
_entity_poly.pdbx_strand_id
1 'polypeptide(L)'
;MDAVQTPIQAIRSAVEMFVFACFVNDAIGTNRITLNNFNQQTKLEDDGKGLVIKHGFTDAQLKADGRNLVLMALASTALATDKSMDVVYGDKYPDDTSELGSARAIMYQIRCAFAHDLLVPIWIPKPKYKHTYRVTVNVRRESGTTTPRTIELDMSTLGGKHLSIADFGNFGGYFGLLEYCFQKVQSDPKGNTAYPLPVEE
;
A
#
# COMPACT_ATOMS: atom_id res chain seq x y z
N MET A 1 -26.41 -0.27 7.56
CA MET A 1 -26.03 0.84 6.67
C MET A 1 -24.53 0.78 6.56
N ASP A 2 -24.04 0.28 5.44
CA ASP A 2 -22.60 0.29 5.17
C ASP A 2 -22.17 1.75 5.01
N ALA A 3 -21.24 2.17 5.85
CA ALA A 3 -20.72 3.53 5.80
C ALA A 3 -20.01 3.70 4.45
N VAL A 4 -20.57 4.53 3.58
CA VAL A 4 -19.98 4.84 2.27
C VAL A 4 -18.65 5.53 2.51
N GLN A 5 -17.57 4.86 2.16
CA GLN A 5 -16.20 5.32 2.40
C GLN A 5 -15.83 6.48 1.46
N THR A 6 -15.15 7.50 1.96
CA THR A 6 -14.58 8.56 1.12
C THR A 6 -13.16 8.20 0.64
N PRO A 7 -12.65 8.82 -0.44
CA PRO A 7 -11.26 8.66 -0.87
C PRO A 7 -10.23 8.85 0.25
N ILE A 8 -10.41 9.86 1.10
CA ILE A 8 -9.53 10.11 2.26
C ILE A 8 -9.59 8.96 3.25
N GLN A 9 -10.80 8.49 3.59
CA GLN A 9 -10.98 7.38 4.53
C GLN A 9 -10.34 6.09 3.99
N ALA A 10 -10.47 5.81 2.69
CA ALA A 10 -9.87 4.65 2.05
C ALA A 10 -8.34 4.66 2.19
N ILE A 11 -7.68 5.77 1.86
CA ILE A 11 -6.23 5.89 2.02
C ILE A 11 -5.83 5.74 3.49
N ARG A 12 -6.52 6.44 4.41
CA ARG A 12 -6.22 6.39 5.84
C ARG A 12 -6.30 4.98 6.38
N SER A 13 -7.41 4.27 6.15
CA SER A 13 -7.58 2.89 6.62
C SER A 13 -6.52 1.94 6.05
N ALA A 14 -6.15 2.09 4.77
CA ALA A 14 -5.10 1.28 4.17
C ALA A 14 -3.72 1.58 4.79
N VAL A 15 -3.40 2.84 5.07
CA VAL A 15 -2.15 3.23 5.76
C VAL A 15 -2.12 2.69 7.18
N GLU A 16 -3.21 2.78 7.94
CA GLU A 16 -3.31 2.22 9.29
C GLU A 16 -3.08 0.70 9.29
N MET A 17 -3.68 -0.02 8.33
CA MET A 17 -3.44 -1.46 8.13
C MET A 17 -1.97 -1.76 7.81
N PHE A 18 -1.32 -0.93 6.98
CA PHE A 18 0.09 -1.11 6.65
C PHE A 18 1.00 -0.88 7.85
N VAL A 19 0.75 0.17 8.65
CA VAL A 19 1.47 0.42 9.90
C VAL A 19 1.30 -0.75 10.86
N PHE A 20 0.07 -1.28 10.99
CA PHE A 20 -0.22 -2.45 11.82
C PHE A 20 0.56 -3.68 11.34
N ALA A 21 0.58 -3.95 10.03
CA ALA A 21 1.34 -5.06 9.44
C ALA A 21 2.85 -4.95 9.71
N CYS A 22 3.41 -3.74 9.58
CA CYS A 22 4.82 -3.47 9.90
C CYS A 22 5.10 -3.74 11.40
N PHE A 23 4.21 -3.30 12.29
CA PHE A 23 4.32 -3.54 13.73
C PHE A 23 4.29 -5.03 14.07
N VAL A 24 3.35 -5.79 13.48
CA VAL A 24 3.25 -7.25 13.66
C VAL A 24 4.53 -7.95 13.19
N ASN A 25 5.01 -7.60 11.98
CA ASN A 25 6.24 -8.19 11.45
C ASN A 25 7.47 -7.88 12.33
N ASP A 26 7.59 -6.65 12.83
CA ASP A 26 8.66 -6.29 13.77
C ASP A 26 8.53 -7.06 15.10
N ALA A 27 7.31 -7.18 15.64
CA ALA A 27 7.06 -7.90 16.87
C ALA A 27 7.39 -9.40 16.76
N ILE A 28 7.15 -10.01 15.58
CA ILE A 28 7.59 -11.38 15.27
C ILE A 28 9.13 -11.43 15.17
N GLY A 29 9.74 -10.49 14.44
CA GLY A 29 11.19 -10.43 14.26
C GLY A 29 11.98 -10.25 15.56
N THR A 30 11.40 -9.52 16.51
CA THR A 30 11.97 -9.24 17.84
C THR A 30 11.50 -10.22 18.93
N ASN A 31 10.80 -11.30 18.56
CA ASN A 31 10.23 -12.30 19.47
C ASN A 31 9.26 -11.76 20.53
N ARG A 32 8.66 -10.58 20.31
CA ARG A 32 7.54 -10.07 21.12
C ARG A 32 6.23 -10.82 20.84
N ILE A 33 6.11 -11.36 19.63
CA ILE A 33 5.09 -12.32 19.21
C ILE A 33 5.83 -13.62 18.86
N THR A 34 5.41 -14.72 19.50
CA THR A 34 6.03 -16.03 19.36
C THR A 34 5.01 -17.08 18.94
N LEU A 35 5.47 -18.28 18.61
CA LEU A 35 4.62 -19.43 18.27
C LEU A 35 3.53 -19.70 19.29
N ASN A 36 3.82 -19.49 20.59
CA ASN A 36 2.84 -19.71 21.66
C ASN A 36 1.61 -18.82 21.53
N ASN A 37 1.71 -17.66 20.88
CA ASN A 37 0.58 -16.78 20.61
C ASN A 37 -0.32 -17.28 19.48
N PHE A 38 0.24 -18.07 18.54
CA PHE A 38 -0.47 -18.51 17.32
C PHE A 38 -0.87 -20.00 17.36
N ASN A 39 -0.16 -20.85 18.11
CA ASN A 39 -0.47 -22.28 18.17
C ASN A 39 -1.63 -22.59 19.15
N GLN A 40 -2.40 -21.59 19.52
CA GLN A 40 -3.65 -21.74 20.24
C GLN A 40 -4.82 -21.96 19.28
N GLN A 41 -5.84 -22.67 19.78
CA GLN A 41 -7.06 -22.85 18.99
C GLN A 41 -7.75 -21.48 18.84
N THR A 42 -7.96 -21.05 17.60
CA THR A 42 -8.78 -19.88 17.30
C THR A 42 -10.20 -20.36 17.00
N LYS A 43 -11.18 -19.90 17.78
CA LYS A 43 -12.59 -20.07 17.48
C LYS A 43 -13.07 -18.86 16.70
N LEU A 44 -13.56 -19.09 15.49
CA LEU A 44 -14.30 -18.10 14.73
C LEU A 44 -15.78 -18.45 14.89
N GLU A 45 -16.56 -17.56 15.48
CA GLU A 45 -18.00 -17.72 15.66
C GLU A 45 -18.72 -16.76 14.72
N ASP A 46 -19.60 -17.30 13.89
CA ASP A 46 -20.51 -16.56 13.04
C ASP A 46 -21.88 -17.24 13.12
N ASP A 47 -22.92 -16.48 13.44
CA ASP A 47 -24.32 -16.93 13.57
C ASP A 47 -24.50 -18.21 14.42
N GLY A 48 -23.75 -18.34 15.51
CA GLY A 48 -23.83 -19.49 16.41
C GLY A 48 -23.17 -20.76 15.87
N LYS A 49 -22.47 -20.69 14.75
CA LYS A 49 -21.64 -21.77 14.19
C LYS A 49 -20.17 -21.45 14.42
N GLY A 50 -19.50 -22.26 15.23
CA GLY A 50 -18.09 -22.10 15.52
C GLY A 50 -17.22 -22.88 14.55
N LEU A 51 -16.25 -22.24 13.92
CA LEU A 51 -15.14 -22.87 13.24
C LEU A 51 -13.92 -22.86 14.17
N VAL A 52 -13.38 -24.04 14.46
CA VAL A 52 -12.13 -24.18 15.23
C VAL A 52 -10.98 -24.34 14.26
N ILE A 53 -10.10 -23.34 14.19
CA ILE A 53 -8.88 -23.40 13.41
C ILE A 53 -7.73 -23.83 14.34
N LYS A 54 -7.13 -24.98 14.01
CA LYS A 54 -5.92 -25.46 14.68
C LYS A 54 -4.76 -25.28 13.69
N HIS A 55 -3.82 -24.40 14.01
CA HIS A 55 -2.60 -24.25 13.24
C HIS A 55 -1.38 -24.65 14.06
N GLY A 56 -0.51 -25.42 13.43
CA GLY A 56 0.85 -25.64 13.93
C GLY A 56 1.84 -24.86 13.04
N PHE A 57 2.11 -23.61 13.40
CA PHE A 57 3.15 -22.84 12.71
C PHE A 57 4.55 -23.28 13.16
N THR A 58 5.51 -23.18 12.27
CA THR A 58 6.93 -23.15 12.61
C THR A 58 7.43 -21.71 12.70
N ASP A 59 8.56 -21.47 13.37
CA ASP A 59 9.17 -20.13 13.43
C ASP A 59 9.47 -19.55 12.05
N ALA A 60 9.88 -20.41 11.11
CA ALA A 60 10.15 -19.99 9.74
C ALA A 60 8.87 -19.53 9.02
N GLN A 61 7.77 -20.27 9.20
CA GLN A 61 6.47 -19.89 8.65
C GLN A 61 5.96 -18.59 9.27
N LEU A 62 6.01 -18.46 10.59
CA LEU A 62 5.57 -17.24 11.27
C LEU A 62 6.32 -16.00 10.76
N LYS A 63 7.65 -16.08 10.59
CA LYS A 63 8.45 -14.99 10.03
C LYS A 63 8.14 -14.73 8.56
N ALA A 64 7.86 -15.76 7.77
CA ALA A 64 7.44 -15.59 6.37
C ALA A 64 6.09 -14.91 6.28
N ASP A 65 5.12 -15.34 7.08
CA ASP A 65 3.75 -14.77 7.09
C ASP A 65 3.73 -13.33 7.60
N GLY A 66 4.58 -12.98 8.57
CA GLY A 66 4.77 -11.59 8.98
C GLY A 66 5.23 -10.69 7.82
N ARG A 67 6.20 -11.15 7.02
CA ARG A 67 6.63 -10.43 5.80
C ARG A 67 5.53 -10.36 4.75
N ASN A 68 4.82 -11.46 4.53
CA ASN A 68 3.72 -11.53 3.58
C ASN A 68 2.59 -10.56 3.95
N LEU A 69 2.29 -10.43 5.24
CA LEU A 69 1.32 -9.47 5.75
C LEU A 69 1.72 -8.02 5.39
N VAL A 70 2.99 -7.67 5.51
CA VAL A 70 3.51 -6.36 5.09
C VAL A 70 3.32 -6.14 3.58
N LEU A 71 3.64 -7.14 2.75
CA LEU A 71 3.45 -7.05 1.29
C LEU A 71 1.98 -6.89 0.90
N MET A 72 1.07 -7.66 1.53
CA MET A 72 -0.37 -7.54 1.31
C MET A 72 -0.90 -6.16 1.71
N ALA A 73 -0.44 -5.65 2.85
CA ALA A 73 -0.84 -4.32 3.31
C ALA A 73 -0.28 -3.21 2.40
N LEU A 74 0.96 -3.36 1.88
CA LEU A 74 1.54 -2.46 0.90
C LEU A 74 0.72 -2.45 -0.40
N ALA A 75 0.31 -3.62 -0.89
CA ALA A 75 -0.59 -3.74 -2.04
C ALA A 75 -1.92 -3.00 -1.81
N SER A 76 -2.49 -3.14 -0.60
CA SER A 76 -3.74 -2.47 -0.22
C SER A 76 -3.59 -0.95 -0.21
N THR A 77 -2.46 -0.40 0.30
CA THR A 77 -2.21 1.04 0.25
C THR A 77 -2.08 1.55 -1.18
N ALA A 78 -1.40 0.81 -2.06
CA ALA A 78 -1.26 1.17 -3.46
C ALA A 78 -2.63 1.18 -4.17
N LEU A 79 -3.46 0.16 -3.94
CA LEU A 79 -4.80 0.07 -4.51
C LEU A 79 -5.70 1.21 -4.02
N ALA A 80 -5.77 1.43 -2.71
CA ALA A 80 -6.62 2.46 -2.11
C ALA A 80 -6.20 3.86 -2.59
N THR A 81 -4.90 4.14 -2.61
CA THR A 81 -4.37 5.44 -3.06
C THR A 81 -4.62 5.66 -4.54
N ASP A 82 -4.33 4.66 -5.40
CA ASP A 82 -4.55 4.76 -6.84
C ASP A 82 -6.03 5.02 -7.17
N LYS A 83 -6.94 4.26 -6.55
CA LYS A 83 -8.39 4.45 -6.71
C LYS A 83 -8.88 5.82 -6.20
N SER A 84 -8.39 6.25 -5.05
CA SER A 84 -8.74 7.55 -4.47
C SER A 84 -8.29 8.70 -5.37
N MET A 85 -7.08 8.62 -5.91
CA MET A 85 -6.56 9.60 -6.87
C MET A 85 -7.38 9.61 -8.17
N ASP A 86 -7.86 8.45 -8.65
CA ASP A 86 -8.71 8.38 -9.84
C ASP A 86 -10.07 9.04 -9.62
N VAL A 87 -10.68 8.86 -8.45
CA VAL A 87 -11.95 9.52 -8.10
C VAL A 87 -11.80 11.05 -8.08
N VAL A 88 -10.69 11.54 -7.53
CA VAL A 88 -10.46 12.97 -7.37
C VAL A 88 -10.05 13.64 -8.69
N TYR A 89 -9.11 13.04 -9.40
CA TYR A 89 -8.44 13.65 -10.56
C TYR A 89 -8.84 13.05 -11.91
N GLY A 90 -9.72 12.03 -11.94
CA GLY A 90 -10.14 11.37 -13.17
C GLY A 90 -9.04 10.51 -13.79
N ASP A 91 -9.05 10.38 -15.11
CA ASP A 91 -8.11 9.54 -15.85
C ASP A 91 -6.65 9.93 -15.68
N LYS A 92 -5.77 8.94 -15.76
CA LYS A 92 -4.32 9.12 -15.73
C LYS A 92 -3.77 9.38 -17.12
N TYR A 93 -2.93 10.38 -17.22
CA TYR A 93 -2.17 10.68 -18.43
C TYR A 93 -0.73 10.20 -18.25
N PRO A 94 -0.32 9.12 -18.95
CA PRO A 94 1.03 8.55 -18.78
C PRO A 94 2.17 9.53 -19.05
N ASP A 95 1.95 10.50 -19.93
CA ASP A 95 2.92 11.51 -20.32
C ASP A 95 2.96 12.72 -19.36
N ASP A 96 2.08 12.74 -18.34
CA ASP A 96 2.12 13.76 -17.31
C ASP A 96 3.28 13.49 -16.33
N THR A 97 4.38 14.20 -16.54
CA THR A 97 5.58 14.13 -15.70
C THR A 97 5.61 15.18 -14.60
N SER A 98 4.53 15.92 -14.37
CA SER A 98 4.36 16.74 -13.18
C SER A 98 4.49 15.86 -11.91
N GLU A 99 4.77 16.48 -10.76
CA GLU A 99 4.87 15.71 -9.51
C GLU A 99 3.58 14.93 -9.20
N LEU A 100 2.41 15.54 -9.47
CA LEU A 100 1.11 14.88 -9.28
C LEU A 100 0.94 13.73 -10.28
N GLY A 101 1.21 13.96 -11.57
CA GLY A 101 1.16 12.94 -12.60
C GLY A 101 2.11 11.79 -12.31
N SER A 102 3.35 12.11 -11.91
CA SER A 102 4.36 11.14 -11.50
C SER A 102 3.92 10.30 -10.30
N ALA A 103 3.37 10.93 -9.26
CA ALA A 103 2.86 10.21 -8.08
C ALA A 103 1.74 9.23 -8.46
N ARG A 104 0.79 9.67 -9.29
CA ARG A 104 -0.32 8.84 -9.80
C ARG A 104 0.19 7.69 -10.66
N ALA A 105 1.15 7.93 -11.56
CA ALA A 105 1.75 6.90 -12.37
C ALA A 105 2.48 5.85 -11.51
N ILE A 106 3.27 6.29 -10.53
CA ILE A 106 3.99 5.39 -9.61
C ILE A 106 3.00 4.52 -8.83
N MET A 107 1.97 5.11 -8.20
CA MET A 107 0.98 4.34 -7.43
C MET A 107 0.23 3.32 -8.30
N TYR A 108 -0.14 3.71 -9.51
CA TYR A 108 -0.74 2.78 -10.49
C TYR A 108 0.19 1.63 -10.85
N GLN A 109 1.48 1.89 -11.09
CA GLN A 109 2.44 0.84 -11.44
C GLN A 109 2.72 -0.10 -10.26
N ILE A 110 2.76 0.40 -9.03
CA ILE A 110 2.84 -0.45 -7.82
C ILE A 110 1.62 -1.37 -7.75
N ARG A 111 0.40 -0.83 -7.91
CA ARG A 111 -0.82 -1.64 -7.95
C ARG A 111 -0.76 -2.72 -9.04
N CYS A 112 -0.28 -2.37 -10.23
CA CYS A 112 -0.13 -3.32 -11.33
C CYS A 112 0.88 -4.43 -11.00
N ALA A 113 1.99 -4.11 -10.33
CA ALA A 113 2.97 -5.11 -9.92
C ALA A 113 2.35 -6.16 -8.98
N PHE A 114 1.53 -5.73 -8.03
CA PHE A 114 0.84 -6.63 -7.10
C PHE A 114 -0.35 -7.39 -7.72
N ALA A 115 -0.95 -6.87 -8.79
CA ALA A 115 -2.07 -7.54 -9.45
C ALA A 115 -1.68 -8.87 -10.12
N HIS A 116 -0.40 -9.07 -10.43
CA HIS A 116 0.10 -10.31 -11.02
C HIS A 116 0.56 -11.33 -9.97
N ASP A 117 1.25 -10.87 -8.93
CA ASP A 117 1.65 -11.69 -7.79
C ASP A 117 1.71 -10.83 -6.53
N LEU A 118 0.93 -11.22 -5.54
CA LEU A 118 0.80 -10.47 -4.29
C LEU A 118 2.03 -10.61 -3.39
N LEU A 119 2.70 -11.76 -3.44
CA LEU A 119 3.83 -12.10 -2.58
C LEU A 119 5.20 -11.90 -3.25
N VAL A 120 5.21 -11.89 -4.59
CA VAL A 120 6.42 -11.67 -5.39
C VAL A 120 6.14 -10.63 -6.48
N PRO A 121 5.82 -9.39 -6.10
CA PRO A 121 5.43 -8.38 -7.07
C PRO A 121 6.57 -8.02 -8.02
N ILE A 122 6.24 -7.94 -9.30
CA ILE A 122 7.19 -7.63 -10.37
C ILE A 122 6.71 -6.39 -11.12
N TRP A 123 7.61 -5.47 -11.40
CA TRP A 123 7.33 -4.32 -12.22
C TRP A 123 6.93 -4.74 -13.65
N ILE A 124 5.73 -4.36 -14.09
CA ILE A 124 5.19 -4.68 -15.43
C ILE A 124 4.69 -3.37 -16.08
N PRO A 125 5.58 -2.41 -16.37
CA PRO A 125 5.15 -1.16 -16.96
C PRO A 125 4.67 -1.37 -18.40
N LYS A 126 3.43 -0.94 -18.67
CA LYS A 126 2.90 -0.89 -20.02
C LYS A 126 3.72 0.08 -20.89
N PRO A 127 3.80 -0.12 -22.23
CA PRO A 127 4.63 0.72 -23.10
C PRO A 127 4.42 2.23 -22.90
N LYS A 128 3.18 2.67 -22.74
CA LYS A 128 2.84 4.08 -22.53
C LYS A 128 3.28 4.65 -21.17
N TYR A 129 3.70 3.82 -20.21
CA TYR A 129 4.23 4.24 -18.91
C TYR A 129 5.75 4.11 -18.80
N LYS A 130 6.46 3.84 -19.89
CA LYS A 130 7.93 3.72 -19.91
C LYS A 130 8.61 5.09 -19.91
N HIS A 131 8.37 5.85 -18.84
CA HIS A 131 8.94 7.17 -18.58
C HIS A 131 9.68 7.17 -17.26
N THR A 132 10.49 8.21 -17.04
CA THR A 132 11.05 8.50 -15.72
C THR A 132 10.09 9.40 -14.96
N TYR A 133 9.59 8.90 -13.82
CA TYR A 133 8.69 9.63 -12.93
C TYR A 133 9.46 10.13 -11.72
N ARG A 134 9.21 11.38 -11.32
CA ARG A 134 9.87 12.04 -10.19
C ARG A 134 8.84 12.68 -9.27
N VAL A 135 8.99 12.41 -7.97
CA VAL A 135 8.17 13.04 -6.92
C VAL A 135 9.06 13.43 -5.76
N THR A 136 8.98 14.68 -5.34
CA THR A 136 9.64 15.12 -4.12
C THR A 136 8.69 14.96 -2.93
N VAL A 137 9.09 14.14 -1.98
CA VAL A 137 8.31 13.81 -0.78
C VAL A 137 9.03 14.26 0.48
N ASN A 138 8.28 14.51 1.53
CA ASN A 138 8.82 14.80 2.84
C ASN A 138 8.96 13.51 3.65
N VAL A 139 10.18 13.18 4.03
CA VAL A 139 10.48 12.01 4.86
C VAL A 139 10.67 12.46 6.31
N ARG A 140 9.83 11.95 7.21
CA ARG A 140 9.94 12.20 8.65
C ARG A 140 11.03 11.33 9.24
N ARG A 141 11.93 11.93 10.01
CA ARG A 141 12.99 11.25 10.76
C ARG A 141 12.53 10.97 12.20
N GLU A 142 13.22 10.07 12.89
CA GLU A 142 12.99 9.78 14.31
C GLU A 142 13.13 11.02 15.19
N SER A 143 14.01 11.97 14.81
CA SER A 143 14.16 13.26 15.47
C SER A 143 12.92 14.18 15.36
N GLY A 144 11.88 13.77 14.63
CA GLY A 144 10.70 14.59 14.33
C GLY A 144 10.91 15.61 13.19
N THR A 145 12.15 15.78 12.70
CA THR A 145 12.42 16.64 11.55
C THR A 145 11.98 15.98 10.25
N THR A 146 11.56 16.79 9.28
CA THR A 146 11.26 16.34 7.92
C THR A 146 12.37 16.78 6.97
N THR A 147 12.74 15.90 6.04
CA THR A 147 13.70 16.22 4.98
C THR A 147 13.10 15.89 3.63
N PRO A 148 13.24 16.78 2.63
CA PRO A 148 12.81 16.48 1.28
C PRO A 148 13.65 15.34 0.69
N ARG A 149 13.01 14.46 -0.04
CA ARG A 149 13.63 13.38 -0.78
C ARG A 149 12.93 13.22 -2.12
N THR A 150 13.70 13.13 -3.20
CA THR A 150 13.15 12.81 -4.51
C THR A 150 13.14 11.30 -4.72
N ILE A 151 11.98 10.76 -5.03
CA ILE A 151 11.79 9.41 -5.55
C ILE A 151 11.83 9.54 -7.06
N GLU A 152 12.74 8.79 -7.68
CA GLU A 152 12.90 8.75 -9.13
C GLU A 152 12.83 7.30 -9.60
N LEU A 153 11.87 6.99 -10.48
CA LEU A 153 11.67 5.66 -11.03
C LEU A 153 11.65 5.73 -12.55
N ASP A 154 12.67 5.14 -13.18
CA ASP A 154 12.70 4.93 -14.62
C ASP A 154 11.99 3.62 -14.99
N MET A 155 10.72 3.72 -15.33
CA MET A 155 9.89 2.58 -15.69
C MET A 155 10.34 1.87 -16.97
N SER A 156 11.20 2.48 -17.79
CA SER A 156 11.77 1.83 -18.96
C SER A 156 12.75 0.71 -18.63
N THR A 157 13.39 0.82 -17.45
CA THR A 157 14.43 -0.11 -16.97
C THR A 157 13.96 -1.06 -15.87
N LEU A 158 12.79 -0.84 -15.28
CA LEU A 158 12.26 -1.64 -14.17
C LEU A 158 11.53 -2.91 -14.61
N GLY A 159 11.05 -2.97 -15.86
CA GLY A 159 10.27 -4.11 -16.34
C GLY A 159 10.93 -5.46 -16.07
N GLY A 160 10.18 -6.38 -15.46
CA GLY A 160 10.64 -7.71 -15.08
C GLY A 160 11.45 -7.79 -13.78
N LYS A 161 11.78 -6.66 -13.14
CA LYS A 161 12.46 -6.65 -11.84
C LYS A 161 11.45 -6.79 -10.70
N HIS A 162 11.88 -7.39 -9.60
CA HIS A 162 11.08 -7.42 -8.37
C HIS A 162 10.87 -6.01 -7.84
N LEU A 163 9.62 -5.70 -7.46
CA LEU A 163 9.31 -4.47 -6.74
C LEU A 163 9.91 -4.57 -5.34
N SER A 164 10.68 -3.57 -4.97
CA SER A 164 11.33 -3.48 -3.67
C SER A 164 11.01 -2.16 -3.00
N ILE A 165 10.90 -2.18 -1.68
CA ILE A 165 10.77 -0.94 -0.90
C ILE A 165 12.01 -0.04 -1.06
N ALA A 166 13.15 -0.61 -1.45
CA ALA A 166 14.37 0.12 -1.78
C ALA A 166 14.22 1.01 -3.03
N ASP A 167 13.31 0.67 -3.96
CA ASP A 167 13.01 1.48 -5.14
C ASP A 167 12.51 2.89 -4.74
N PHE A 168 11.85 2.99 -3.60
CA PHE A 168 11.37 4.26 -3.01
C PHE A 168 12.40 4.88 -2.06
N GLY A 169 13.58 4.27 -1.94
CA GLY A 169 14.62 4.66 -1.02
C GLY A 169 14.34 4.29 0.45
N ASN A 170 13.55 3.29 0.71
CA ASN A 170 13.12 2.66 1.97
C ASN A 170 11.66 2.97 2.35
N PHE A 171 11.22 2.46 3.52
CA PHE A 171 9.89 2.73 4.06
C PHE A 171 9.58 4.23 4.20
N GLY A 172 10.56 5.04 4.63
CA GLY A 172 10.37 6.48 4.78
C GLY A 172 10.01 7.18 3.46
N GLY A 173 10.64 6.78 2.36
CA GLY A 173 10.28 7.28 1.02
C GLY A 173 8.90 6.85 0.59
N TYR A 174 8.55 5.57 0.80
CA TYR A 174 7.21 5.08 0.48
C TYR A 174 6.12 5.77 1.31
N PHE A 175 6.32 5.92 2.63
CA PHE A 175 5.39 6.68 3.48
C PHE A 175 5.29 8.15 3.05
N GLY A 176 6.39 8.77 2.66
CA GLY A 176 6.39 10.12 2.10
C GLY A 176 5.55 10.23 0.83
N LEU A 177 5.60 9.21 -0.04
CA LEU A 177 4.77 9.14 -1.25
C LEU A 177 3.28 8.99 -0.91
N LEU A 178 2.94 8.12 0.05
CA LEU A 178 1.56 7.98 0.53
C LEU A 178 1.04 9.28 1.13
N GLU A 179 1.84 9.94 1.96
CA GLU A 179 1.50 11.23 2.58
C GLU A 179 1.30 12.32 1.51
N TYR A 180 2.17 12.38 0.51
CA TYR A 180 2.00 13.30 -0.62
C TYR A 180 0.65 13.08 -1.32
N CYS A 181 0.33 11.83 -1.67
CA CYS A 181 -0.94 11.51 -2.31
C CYS A 181 -2.13 11.82 -1.41
N PHE A 182 -2.04 11.49 -0.11
CA PHE A 182 -3.07 11.79 0.87
C PHE A 182 -3.36 13.30 0.97
N GLN A 183 -2.32 14.13 1.08
CA GLN A 183 -2.46 15.59 1.13
C GLN A 183 -3.10 16.14 -0.14
N LYS A 184 -2.74 15.61 -1.32
CA LYS A 184 -3.36 16.00 -2.59
C LYS A 184 -4.85 15.67 -2.62
N VAL A 185 -5.24 14.45 -2.22
CA VAL A 185 -6.65 14.05 -2.12
C VAL A 185 -7.39 14.88 -1.06
N GLN A 186 -6.77 15.15 0.09
CA GLN A 186 -7.36 15.93 1.17
C GLN A 186 -7.62 17.39 0.79
N SER A 187 -6.75 17.97 -0.02
CA SER A 187 -6.89 19.37 -0.47
C SER A 187 -7.97 19.59 -1.53
N ASP A 188 -8.46 18.50 -2.15
CA ASP A 188 -9.52 18.57 -3.15
C ASP A 188 -10.90 18.29 -2.50
N PRO A 189 -11.94 19.08 -2.82
CA PRO A 189 -13.30 18.85 -2.28
C PRO A 189 -13.83 17.44 -2.52
N LYS A 190 -13.51 16.83 -3.66
CA LYS A 190 -13.92 15.45 -4.00
C LYS A 190 -13.32 14.40 -3.07
N GLY A 191 -12.19 14.67 -2.43
CA GLY A 191 -11.56 13.76 -1.49
C GLY A 191 -12.43 13.43 -0.28
N ASN A 192 -13.33 14.32 0.09
CA ASN A 192 -14.31 14.16 1.19
C ASN A 192 -15.69 13.69 0.71
N THR A 193 -15.88 13.50 -0.58
CA THR A 193 -17.14 13.02 -1.14
C THR A 193 -17.15 11.49 -1.14
N ALA A 194 -18.27 10.90 -0.75
CA ALA A 194 -18.42 9.46 -0.79
C ALA A 194 -18.17 8.87 -2.20
N TYR A 195 -17.59 7.69 -2.28
CA TYR A 195 -17.48 6.99 -3.55
C TYR A 195 -18.86 6.86 -4.20
N PRO A 196 -18.98 7.07 -5.51
CA PRO A 196 -20.22 6.74 -6.20
C PRO A 196 -20.46 5.24 -6.02
N LEU A 197 -21.67 4.89 -5.55
CA LEU A 197 -22.08 3.49 -5.53
C LEU A 197 -22.03 2.95 -6.97
N PRO A 198 -21.59 1.69 -7.18
CA PRO A 198 -21.72 1.07 -8.49
C PRO A 198 -23.19 1.12 -8.88
N VAL A 199 -23.47 1.67 -10.08
CA VAL A 199 -24.80 1.64 -10.66
C VAL A 199 -25.03 0.16 -11.00
N GLU A 200 -26.00 -0.48 -10.34
CA GLU A 200 -26.46 -1.81 -10.71
C GLU A 200 -27.08 -1.70 -12.11
N GLU A 201 -26.42 -2.30 -13.12
CA GLU A 201 -26.95 -2.45 -14.47
C GLU A 201 -27.87 -3.69 -14.55
#